data_2b6f00daa41b5a3c565feddb928d2fa8
#
_entry.id   2b6f00daa41b5a3c565feddb928d2fa8
#
_cell.length_a   1.000
_cell.length_b   1.000
_cell.length_c   1.000
_cell.angle_alpha   90.00
_cell.angle_beta   90.00
_cell.angle_gamma   90.00
#
_symmetry.space_group_name_H-M   'P 1'
#
loop_
_entity.id
_entity.type
_entity.pdbx_description
1 polymer ?
#
loop_
_entity_poly.entity_id
_entity_poly.type
_entity_poly.pdbx_seq_one_letter_code
_entity_poly.pdbx_strand_id
1 'polypeptide(L)'
;MKKRLLAALVLPMMLAACSTTTITKAPQPITSNDLANGNWSLVQIDNQDLTQPETAQAPTLTLAADLAANGHSGCNRYFGQAEVKDGQFRIEKMGMTMMLCPDSEMGVEQTFTQSLSDWNKVSISGDTMTMTNAKHTLTFTRDVAATTAK
;
A
#
# COMPACT_ATOMS: atom_id res chain seq x y z
N MET A 1 1.48 82.82 22.08
CA MET A 1 2.18 81.80 21.23
C MET A 1 1.65 80.45 21.58
N LYS A 2 0.75 79.94 20.73
CA LYS A 2 0.02 78.68 20.97
C LYS A 2 0.70 77.56 20.25
N LYS A 3 1.35 76.61 20.98
CA LYS A 3 1.93 75.39 20.43
C LYS A 3 0.83 74.38 20.27
N ARG A 4 0.53 73.96 18.99
CA ARG A 4 -0.39 72.87 18.68
C ARG A 4 0.43 71.56 18.67
N LEU A 5 0.13 70.63 19.59
CA LEU A 5 0.60 69.29 19.56
C LEU A 5 -0.31 68.48 18.61
N LEU A 6 0.28 67.96 17.56
CA LEU A 6 -0.33 66.95 16.67
C LEU A 6 -0.02 65.57 17.28
N ALA A 7 -1.05 64.94 17.82
CA ALA A 7 -0.96 63.53 18.21
C ALA A 7 -1.14 62.62 16.97
N ALA A 8 -0.09 61.94 16.56
CA ALA A 8 -0.16 60.91 15.54
C ALA A 8 -0.70 59.61 16.12
N LEU A 9 -1.87 59.20 15.68
CA LEU A 9 -2.48 57.92 16.03
C LEU A 9 -1.84 56.85 15.16
N VAL A 10 -0.97 56.01 15.74
CA VAL A 10 -0.42 54.81 15.07
C VAL A 10 -1.34 53.64 15.37
N LEU A 11 -2.00 53.19 14.34
CA LEU A 11 -2.86 51.99 14.36
C LEU A 11 -2.00 50.73 14.15
N PRO A 12 -1.92 49.76 15.08
CA PRO A 12 -1.20 48.53 14.82
C PRO A 12 -2.07 47.62 13.92
N MET A 13 -1.56 47.35 12.73
CA MET A 13 -2.11 46.36 11.78
C MET A 13 -1.75 44.98 12.30
N MET A 14 -2.72 44.27 12.90
CA MET A 14 -2.55 42.86 13.26
C MET A 14 -2.67 41.99 11.99
N LEU A 15 -1.53 41.49 11.51
CA LEU A 15 -1.49 40.39 10.53
C LEU A 15 -1.91 39.09 11.23
N ALA A 16 -3.12 38.64 10.97
CA ALA A 16 -3.55 37.29 11.33
C ALA A 16 -2.86 36.30 10.39
N ALA A 17 -1.76 35.69 10.81
CA ALA A 17 -1.14 34.56 10.13
C ALA A 17 -2.05 33.34 10.31
N CYS A 18 -2.80 32.98 9.27
CA CYS A 18 -3.46 31.67 9.19
C CYS A 18 -2.40 30.59 9.07
N SER A 19 -1.97 30.01 10.18
CA SER A 19 -1.18 28.78 10.19
C SER A 19 -2.09 27.64 9.77
N THR A 20 -2.01 27.21 8.51
CA THR A 20 -2.56 25.93 8.06
C THR A 20 -1.74 24.83 8.69
N THR A 21 -2.20 24.34 9.84
CA THR A 21 -1.64 23.14 10.47
C THR A 21 -2.02 21.95 9.59
N THR A 22 -1.12 21.54 8.72
CA THR A 22 -1.22 20.25 8.02
C THR A 22 -1.05 19.18 9.10
N ILE A 23 -2.15 18.62 9.58
CA ILE A 23 -2.12 17.47 10.49
C ILE A 23 -1.61 16.29 9.66
N THR A 24 -0.30 16.08 9.67
CA THR A 24 0.30 14.84 9.18
C THR A 24 -0.09 13.77 10.19
N LYS A 25 -1.18 13.06 9.92
CA LYS A 25 -1.60 11.90 10.72
C LYS A 25 -0.44 10.91 10.72
N ALA A 26 0.12 10.62 11.90
CA ALA A 26 1.14 9.60 12.04
C ALA A 26 0.62 8.28 11.43
N PRO A 27 1.47 7.49 10.75
CA PRO A 27 1.05 6.21 10.18
C PRO A 27 0.44 5.35 11.28
N GLN A 28 -0.86 5.09 11.16
CA GLN A 28 -1.54 4.17 12.08
C GLN A 28 -1.15 2.73 11.69
N PRO A 29 -0.91 1.84 12.66
CA PRO A 29 -0.72 0.43 12.36
C PRO A 29 -1.95 -0.08 11.60
N ILE A 30 -1.73 -0.86 10.54
CA ILE A 30 -2.81 -1.47 9.79
C ILE A 30 -3.57 -2.47 10.65
N THR A 31 -4.85 -2.60 10.38
CA THR A 31 -5.74 -3.58 10.98
C THR A 31 -6.25 -4.56 9.92
N SER A 32 -6.86 -5.66 10.36
CA SER A 32 -7.51 -6.60 9.44
C SER A 32 -8.57 -5.92 8.56
N ASN A 33 -9.29 -4.93 9.09
CA ASN A 33 -10.32 -4.22 8.34
C ASN A 33 -9.75 -3.36 7.21
N ASP A 34 -8.53 -2.86 7.33
CA ASP A 34 -7.89 -2.05 6.29
C ASP A 34 -7.53 -2.89 5.06
N LEU A 35 -7.33 -4.19 5.25
CA LEU A 35 -6.97 -5.15 4.23
C LEU A 35 -8.14 -5.98 3.72
N ALA A 36 -9.16 -6.20 4.54
CA ALA A 36 -10.33 -7.03 4.20
C ALA A 36 -11.04 -6.51 2.94
N ASN A 37 -11.50 -7.45 2.09
CA ASN A 37 -12.13 -7.18 0.80
C ASN A 37 -11.23 -6.37 -0.16
N GLY A 38 -9.91 -6.46 -0.01
CA GLY A 38 -8.94 -5.81 -0.86
C GLY A 38 -8.57 -6.67 -2.07
N ASN A 39 -8.48 -6.01 -3.23
CA ASN A 39 -7.90 -6.60 -4.45
C ASN A 39 -6.71 -5.72 -4.84
N TRP A 40 -5.55 -6.34 -4.97
CA TRP A 40 -4.28 -5.65 -5.14
C TRP A 40 -3.47 -6.29 -6.26
N SER A 41 -2.92 -5.49 -7.15
CA SER A 41 -1.98 -5.91 -8.19
C SER A 41 -0.57 -5.43 -7.86
N LEU A 42 0.41 -6.31 -7.89
CA LEU A 42 1.81 -5.99 -7.67
C LEU A 42 2.34 -5.17 -8.87
N VAL A 43 2.96 -4.04 -8.59
CA VAL A 43 3.53 -3.15 -9.60
C VAL A 43 5.04 -3.00 -9.49
N GLN A 44 5.62 -3.14 -8.28
CA GLN A 44 7.06 -3.05 -8.06
C GLN A 44 7.56 -4.07 -7.06
N ILE A 45 8.79 -4.53 -7.26
CA ILE A 45 9.62 -5.24 -6.29
C ILE A 45 10.89 -4.41 -6.08
N ASP A 46 11.22 -4.10 -4.82
CA ASP A 46 12.41 -3.31 -4.43
C ASP A 46 12.54 -1.98 -5.18
N ASN A 47 11.40 -1.27 -5.36
CA ASN A 47 11.25 -0.03 -6.10
C ASN A 47 11.59 -0.12 -7.60
N GLN A 48 11.62 -1.33 -8.15
CA GLN A 48 11.77 -1.57 -9.58
C GLN A 48 10.44 -2.03 -10.16
N ASP A 49 10.02 -1.40 -11.25
CA ASP A 49 8.80 -1.78 -11.95
C ASP A 49 8.89 -3.21 -12.45
N LEU A 50 7.78 -3.94 -12.35
CA LEU A 50 7.70 -5.28 -12.89
C LEU A 50 7.78 -5.23 -14.41
N THR A 51 8.91 -5.70 -14.93
CA THR A 51 9.06 -5.92 -16.38
C THR A 51 8.54 -7.30 -16.70
N GLN A 52 7.28 -7.39 -17.10
CA GLN A 52 6.69 -8.65 -17.52
C GLN A 52 6.38 -8.64 -19.03
N PRO A 53 6.52 -9.80 -19.71
CA PRO A 53 5.99 -9.94 -21.08
C PRO A 53 4.49 -9.62 -21.10
N GLU A 54 3.98 -9.10 -22.21
CA GLU A 54 2.54 -8.79 -22.38
C GLU A 54 1.61 -9.99 -22.13
N THR A 55 2.14 -11.21 -22.23
CA THR A 55 1.42 -12.47 -21.99
C THR A 55 1.46 -12.92 -20.53
N ALA A 56 2.31 -12.33 -19.70
CA ALA A 56 2.43 -12.73 -18.31
C ALA A 56 1.41 -11.99 -17.44
N GLN A 57 0.81 -12.68 -16.50
CA GLN A 57 -0.11 -12.09 -15.54
C GLN A 57 0.66 -11.53 -14.35
N ALA A 58 0.45 -10.24 -14.03
CA ALA A 58 1.03 -9.64 -12.83
C ALA A 58 0.57 -10.39 -11.56
N PRO A 59 1.44 -10.53 -10.54
CA PRO A 59 1.03 -11.06 -9.27
C PRO A 59 -0.08 -10.24 -8.63
N THR A 60 -1.07 -10.94 -8.07
CA THR A 60 -2.24 -10.32 -7.42
C THR A 60 -2.42 -10.86 -6.02
N LEU A 61 -3.03 -10.06 -5.15
CA LEU A 61 -3.44 -10.44 -3.81
C LEU A 61 -4.90 -10.02 -3.59
N THR A 62 -5.76 -11.01 -3.47
CA THR A 62 -7.16 -10.82 -3.09
C THR A 62 -7.37 -11.29 -1.66
N LEU A 63 -7.97 -10.46 -0.83
CA LEU A 63 -8.29 -10.73 0.56
C LEU A 63 -9.79 -10.66 0.77
N ALA A 64 -10.38 -11.75 1.25
CA ALA A 64 -11.79 -11.79 1.65
C ALA A 64 -12.02 -11.11 3.01
N ALA A 65 -13.26 -11.00 3.44
CA ALA A 65 -13.62 -10.38 4.72
C ALA A 65 -13.00 -11.09 5.94
N ASP A 66 -12.82 -12.40 5.86
CA ASP A 66 -12.20 -13.26 6.87
C ASP A 66 -10.67 -13.39 6.70
N LEU A 67 -10.08 -12.58 5.80
CA LEU A 67 -8.67 -12.62 5.42
C LEU A 67 -8.24 -13.91 4.71
N ALA A 68 -9.15 -14.71 4.18
CA ALA A 68 -8.76 -15.74 3.22
C ALA A 68 -8.07 -15.06 2.03
N ALA A 69 -6.83 -15.47 1.77
CA ALA A 69 -5.98 -14.89 0.74
C ALA A 69 -5.93 -15.80 -0.48
N ASN A 70 -5.99 -15.21 -1.66
CA ASN A 70 -5.76 -15.91 -2.93
C ASN A 70 -5.27 -14.94 -4.00
N GLY A 71 -4.74 -15.49 -5.08
CA GLY A 71 -4.28 -14.69 -6.21
C GLY A 71 -3.45 -15.49 -7.21
N HIS A 72 -2.75 -14.72 -8.03
CA HIS A 72 -1.76 -15.20 -8.99
C HIS A 72 -0.37 -14.73 -8.53
N SER A 73 0.65 -15.55 -8.67
CA SER A 73 2.00 -15.26 -8.18
C SER A 73 3.01 -14.85 -9.28
N GLY A 74 2.51 -14.70 -10.50
CA GLY A 74 3.34 -14.50 -11.69
C GLY A 74 3.29 -15.71 -12.62
N CYS A 75 3.36 -16.92 -12.08
CA CYS A 75 3.22 -18.19 -12.79
C CYS A 75 2.02 -18.98 -12.28
N ASN A 76 1.95 -19.23 -10.99
CA ASN A 76 0.97 -20.09 -10.38
C ASN A 76 -0.14 -19.35 -9.65
N ARG A 77 -1.26 -20.03 -9.40
CA ARG A 77 -2.28 -19.57 -8.45
C ARG A 77 -1.91 -20.01 -7.05
N TYR A 78 -2.19 -19.18 -6.07
CA TYR A 78 -1.99 -19.50 -4.68
C TYR A 78 -3.22 -19.19 -3.82
N PHE A 79 -3.28 -19.81 -2.66
CA PHE A 79 -4.27 -19.52 -1.62
C PHE A 79 -3.66 -19.77 -0.25
N GLY A 80 -4.24 -19.16 0.78
CA GLY A 80 -3.81 -19.32 2.17
C GLY A 80 -4.66 -18.50 3.11
N GLN A 81 -4.28 -18.48 4.37
CA GLN A 81 -4.92 -17.66 5.39
C GLN A 81 -3.99 -16.51 5.75
N ALA A 82 -4.44 -15.29 5.55
CA ALA A 82 -3.69 -14.13 5.98
C ALA A 82 -3.85 -13.91 7.49
N GLU A 83 -2.79 -13.42 8.11
CA GLU A 83 -2.71 -13.04 9.50
C GLU A 83 -2.23 -11.59 9.62
N VAL A 84 -2.90 -10.79 10.44
CA VAL A 84 -2.49 -9.43 10.78
C VAL A 84 -2.24 -9.37 12.28
N LYS A 85 -1.02 -8.98 12.64
CA LYS A 85 -0.59 -8.86 14.03
C LYS A 85 0.38 -7.71 14.20
N ASP A 86 0.15 -6.85 15.17
CA ASP A 86 1.03 -5.72 15.51
C ASP A 86 1.36 -4.82 14.30
N GLY A 87 0.40 -4.62 13.39
CA GLY A 87 0.58 -3.83 12.18
C GLY A 87 1.40 -4.53 11.08
N GLN A 88 1.63 -5.84 11.22
CA GLN A 88 2.31 -6.67 10.25
C GLN A 88 1.34 -7.69 9.63
N PHE A 89 1.67 -8.14 8.43
CA PHE A 89 0.90 -9.06 7.61
C PHE A 89 1.77 -10.23 7.15
N ARG A 90 1.19 -11.43 7.09
CA ARG A 90 1.74 -12.58 6.38
C ARG A 90 0.62 -13.51 5.91
N ILE A 91 0.94 -14.45 5.03
CA ILE A 91 0.06 -15.56 4.67
C ILE A 91 0.64 -16.85 5.22
N GLU A 92 -0.14 -17.53 6.06
CA GLU A 92 0.21 -18.85 6.58
C GLU A 92 -0.31 -19.96 5.67
N LYS A 93 0.41 -21.10 5.69
CA LYS A 93 0.00 -22.35 5.02
C LYS A 93 -0.39 -22.14 3.56
N MET A 94 0.46 -21.40 2.83
CA MET A 94 0.21 -21.13 1.42
C MET A 94 0.24 -22.42 0.60
N GLY A 95 -0.86 -22.70 -0.09
CA GLY A 95 -0.95 -23.72 -1.12
C GLY A 95 -0.83 -23.09 -2.50
N MET A 96 -0.27 -23.82 -3.46
CA MET A 96 -0.08 -23.34 -4.84
C MET A 96 -0.31 -24.43 -5.87
N THR A 97 -0.69 -24.03 -7.11
CA THR A 97 -0.53 -24.88 -8.28
C THR A 97 0.97 -25.02 -8.61
N MET A 98 1.32 -26.00 -9.43
CA MET A 98 2.72 -26.28 -9.77
C MET A 98 2.87 -26.38 -11.30
N MET A 99 2.69 -25.26 -11.97
CA MET A 99 3.01 -25.13 -13.40
C MET A 99 4.48 -24.72 -13.55
N LEU A 100 5.07 -25.08 -14.67
CA LEU A 100 6.41 -24.64 -15.04
C LEU A 100 6.27 -23.48 -16.03
N CYS A 101 6.78 -22.32 -15.67
CA CYS A 101 6.80 -21.12 -16.49
C CYS A 101 8.25 -20.72 -16.83
N PRO A 102 8.47 -19.73 -17.71
CA PRO A 102 9.80 -19.16 -17.94
C PRO A 102 10.48 -18.68 -16.66
N ASP A 103 11.80 -18.70 -16.65
CA ASP A 103 12.63 -18.37 -15.46
C ASP A 103 12.31 -16.98 -14.90
N SER A 104 11.98 -16.01 -15.74
CA SER A 104 11.60 -14.65 -15.32
C SER A 104 10.34 -14.64 -14.45
N GLU A 105 9.31 -15.40 -14.85
CA GLU A 105 8.05 -15.52 -14.12
C GLU A 105 8.24 -16.32 -12.83
N MET A 106 9.04 -17.39 -12.90
CA MET A 106 9.39 -18.21 -11.73
C MET A 106 10.18 -17.40 -10.69
N GLY A 107 11.07 -16.50 -11.13
CA GLY A 107 11.82 -15.61 -10.24
C GLY A 107 10.91 -14.60 -9.53
N VAL A 108 9.95 -14.01 -10.23
CA VAL A 108 8.94 -13.12 -9.64
C VAL A 108 8.08 -13.89 -8.64
N GLU A 109 7.58 -15.07 -9.02
CA GLU A 109 6.78 -15.94 -8.16
C GLU A 109 7.51 -16.27 -6.86
N GLN A 110 8.76 -16.68 -6.94
CA GLN A 110 9.56 -17.05 -5.78
C GLN A 110 9.70 -15.84 -4.82
N THR A 111 10.08 -14.68 -5.33
CA THR A 111 10.24 -13.48 -4.53
C THR A 111 8.93 -13.05 -3.88
N PHE A 112 7.85 -13.05 -4.65
CA PHE A 112 6.51 -12.67 -4.21
C PHE A 112 5.98 -13.59 -3.11
N THR A 113 5.99 -14.90 -3.34
CA THR A 113 5.42 -15.87 -2.39
C THR A 113 6.24 -16.01 -1.13
N GLN A 114 7.58 -15.95 -1.21
CA GLN A 114 8.43 -15.90 -0.02
C GLN A 114 8.15 -14.63 0.79
N SER A 115 8.03 -13.47 0.13
CA SER A 115 7.72 -12.23 0.82
C SER A 115 6.37 -12.28 1.52
N LEU A 116 5.32 -12.81 0.88
CA LEU A 116 4.00 -12.93 1.50
C LEU A 116 3.96 -13.92 2.67
N SER A 117 4.86 -14.89 2.71
CA SER A 117 4.97 -15.87 3.80
C SER A 117 5.74 -15.34 5.01
N ASP A 118 6.58 -14.33 4.81
CA ASP A 118 7.31 -13.64 5.88
C ASP A 118 6.43 -12.52 6.50
N TRP A 119 6.75 -12.10 7.73
CA TRP A 119 6.12 -10.94 8.34
C TRP A 119 6.53 -9.65 7.65
N ASN A 120 5.54 -8.90 7.14
CA ASN A 120 5.72 -7.64 6.44
C ASN A 120 5.11 -6.49 7.24
N LYS A 121 5.84 -5.39 7.38
CA LYS A 121 5.24 -4.10 7.73
C LYS A 121 4.42 -3.63 6.55
N VAL A 122 3.18 -3.23 6.80
CA VAL A 122 2.27 -2.76 5.73
C VAL A 122 1.94 -1.30 5.93
N SER A 123 1.95 -0.56 4.83
CA SER A 123 1.51 0.82 4.75
C SER A 123 0.53 0.97 3.59
N ILE A 124 -0.58 1.64 3.81
CA ILE A 124 -1.58 1.94 2.77
C ILE A 124 -1.72 3.46 2.68
N SER A 125 -1.59 3.98 1.47
CA SER A 125 -1.77 5.40 1.16
C SER A 125 -2.58 5.54 -0.12
N GLY A 126 -3.86 5.91 0.01
CA GLY A 126 -4.79 5.91 -1.11
C GLY A 126 -4.93 4.52 -1.72
N ASP A 127 -4.66 4.40 -3.01
CA ASP A 127 -4.73 3.14 -3.74
C ASP A 127 -3.39 2.39 -3.80
N THR A 128 -2.39 2.84 -3.07
CA THR A 128 -1.08 2.18 -3.00
C THR A 128 -0.91 1.48 -1.67
N MET A 129 -0.51 0.21 -1.72
CA MET A 129 -0.09 -0.57 -0.56
C MET A 129 1.37 -0.97 -0.71
N THR A 130 2.14 -0.78 0.35
CA THR A 130 3.54 -1.22 0.41
C THR A 130 3.70 -2.23 1.53
N MET A 131 4.30 -3.37 1.21
CA MET A 131 4.67 -4.43 2.15
C MET A 131 6.18 -4.54 2.20
N THR A 132 6.78 -4.43 3.38
CA THR A 132 8.24 -4.47 3.55
C THR A 132 8.62 -5.47 4.61
N ASN A 133 9.53 -6.37 4.27
CA ASN A 133 10.20 -7.28 5.21
C ASN A 133 11.72 -7.04 5.21
N ALA A 134 12.49 -7.96 5.83
CA ALA A 134 13.94 -7.82 5.94
C ALA A 134 14.68 -7.94 4.59
N LYS A 135 14.04 -8.49 3.55
CA LYS A 135 14.68 -8.82 2.27
C LYS A 135 14.15 -7.96 1.13
N HIS A 136 12.82 -7.74 1.08
CA HIS A 136 12.14 -7.16 -0.06
C HIS A 136 11.10 -6.11 0.34
N THR A 137 10.83 -5.21 -0.59
CA THR A 137 9.71 -4.28 -0.58
C THR A 137 8.82 -4.56 -1.78
N LEU A 138 7.56 -4.88 -1.53
CA LEU A 138 6.54 -5.09 -2.55
C LEU A 138 5.61 -3.88 -2.58
N THR A 139 5.39 -3.30 -3.76
CA THR A 139 4.44 -2.20 -3.95
C THR A 139 3.27 -2.67 -4.83
N PHE A 140 2.08 -2.44 -4.32
CA PHE A 140 0.83 -2.82 -4.97
C PHE A 140 -0.01 -1.59 -5.28
N THR A 141 -0.84 -1.72 -6.32
CA THR A 141 -1.96 -0.81 -6.56
C THR A 141 -3.28 -1.54 -6.30
N ARG A 142 -4.27 -0.81 -5.80
CA ARG A 142 -5.61 -1.33 -5.63
C ARG A 142 -6.27 -1.52 -6.99
N ASP A 143 -6.77 -2.72 -7.25
CA ASP A 143 -7.64 -2.95 -8.38
C ASP A 143 -9.00 -2.33 -8.04
N VAL A 144 -9.29 -1.16 -8.58
CA VAL A 144 -10.66 -0.65 -8.63
C VAL A 144 -11.42 -1.58 -9.56
N ALA A 145 -12.18 -2.54 -9.00
CA ALA A 145 -13.16 -3.26 -9.77
C ALA A 145 -13.96 -2.21 -10.53
N ALA A 146 -13.92 -2.27 -11.87
CA ALA A 146 -14.75 -1.41 -12.68
C ALA A 146 -16.18 -1.62 -12.16
N THR A 147 -16.71 -0.61 -11.46
CA THR A 147 -18.09 -0.59 -11.04
C THR A 147 -18.87 -0.59 -12.34
N THR A 148 -19.26 -1.78 -12.79
CA THR A 148 -20.14 -1.93 -13.93
C THR A 148 -21.44 -1.27 -13.52
N ALA A 149 -21.57 0.00 -13.92
CA ALA A 149 -22.83 0.70 -13.86
C ALA A 149 -23.84 -0.13 -14.64
N LYS A 150 -24.87 -0.59 -13.93
CA LYS A 150 -26.06 -1.20 -14.50
C LYS A 150 -26.96 -0.10 -15.00
#